data_a52a632175a5d07eef1d760cdd705ee6
#
_entry.id   a52a632175a5d07eef1d760cdd705ee6
#
_cell.length_a   1.000
_cell.length_b   1.000
_cell.length_c   1.000
_cell.angle_alpha   90.00
_cell.angle_beta   90.00
_cell.angle_gamma   90.00
#
_symmetry.space_group_name_H-M   'P 1'
#
loop_
_entity.id
_entity.type
_entity.pdbx_description
1 polymer ?
#
loop_
_entity_poly.entity_id
_entity_poly.type
_entity_poly.pdbx_seq_one_letter_code
_entity_poly.pdbx_strand_id
1 'polypeptide(L)'
;MGIKERRDCRMWVDFLLSRHPNARILLYGVSMGAATVLMSAALGLPDAVKGIIADCGYTSPCAIIKTVLRKRHYPVFPLYALIYLGCLLFGGFRLDSASAAEAMDKCDIPVLFIHGTDDRFVPFDMSLENYRRCRCPEKELLSVPGAGHGMSYMADTPKYLETVSSFIKKVLAR
;
A
#
# COMPACT_ATOMS: atom_id res chain seq x y z
N MET A 1 5.44 -8.49 -5.60
CA MET A 1 4.27 -7.73 -6.14
C MET A 1 3.16 -7.54 -5.09
N GLY A 2 3.41 -7.87 -3.85
CA GLY A 2 2.46 -7.74 -2.74
C GLY A 2 1.40 -8.85 -2.66
N ILE A 3 1.25 -9.67 -3.69
CA ILE A 3 0.16 -10.67 -3.80
C ILE A 3 0.33 -11.81 -2.80
N LYS A 4 1.51 -12.42 -2.74
CA LYS A 4 1.83 -13.44 -1.74
C LYS A 4 2.19 -12.79 -0.42
N GLU A 5 2.97 -11.72 -0.49
CA GLU A 5 3.51 -10.96 0.63
C GLU A 5 2.41 -10.41 1.56
N ARG A 6 1.19 -10.12 1.04
CA ARG A 6 0.05 -9.74 1.89
C ARG A 6 -0.38 -10.85 2.87
N ARG A 7 -0.18 -12.13 2.47
CA ARG A 7 -0.45 -13.27 3.35
C ARG A 7 0.63 -13.42 4.40
N ASP A 8 1.89 -13.20 4.01
CA ASP A 8 2.99 -13.20 4.95
C ASP A 8 2.82 -12.07 5.97
N CYS A 9 2.39 -10.87 5.53
CA CYS A 9 2.04 -9.77 6.41
C CYS A 9 0.98 -10.18 7.44
N ARG A 10 -0.10 -10.85 7.03
CA ARG A 10 -1.12 -11.38 7.94
C ARG A 10 -0.55 -12.42 8.90
N MET A 11 0.26 -13.35 8.42
CA MET A 11 0.90 -14.38 9.26
C MET A 11 1.85 -13.75 10.29
N TRP A 12 2.58 -12.70 9.95
CA TRP A 12 3.40 -11.95 10.90
C TRP A 12 2.56 -11.26 11.99
N VAL A 13 1.41 -10.72 11.64
CA VAL A 13 0.46 -10.17 12.63
C VAL A 13 0.01 -11.26 13.60
N ASP A 14 -0.41 -12.42 13.08
CA ASP A 14 -0.85 -13.54 13.91
C ASP A 14 0.28 -14.08 14.79
N PHE A 15 1.51 -14.17 14.25
CA PHE A 15 2.69 -14.56 15.02
C PHE A 15 3.00 -13.58 16.16
N LEU A 16 2.96 -12.28 15.89
CA LEU A 16 3.19 -11.26 16.93
C LEU A 16 2.14 -11.37 18.04
N LEU A 17 0.88 -11.57 17.70
CA LEU A 17 -0.21 -11.72 18.67
C LEU A 17 -0.09 -13.02 19.47
N SER A 18 0.44 -14.10 18.89
CA SER A 18 0.70 -15.33 19.64
C SER A 18 1.76 -15.15 20.73
N ARG A 19 2.68 -14.21 20.53
CA ARG A 19 3.76 -13.88 21.50
C ARG A 19 3.37 -12.75 22.45
N HIS A 20 2.57 -11.82 21.94
CA HIS A 20 2.15 -10.60 22.63
C HIS A 20 0.65 -10.38 22.42
N PRO A 21 -0.24 -11.08 23.17
CA PRO A 21 -1.70 -11.05 22.94
C PRO A 21 -2.32 -9.65 23.04
N ASN A 22 -1.71 -8.75 23.80
CA ASN A 22 -2.19 -7.38 24.01
C ASN A 22 -1.47 -6.36 23.12
N ALA A 23 -0.70 -6.80 22.10
CA ALA A 23 0.02 -5.90 21.20
C ALA A 23 -0.96 -5.03 20.41
N ARG A 24 -0.56 -3.77 20.22
CA ARG A 24 -1.21 -2.82 19.32
C ARG A 24 -0.30 -2.63 18.12
N ILE A 25 -0.77 -3.02 16.95
CA ILE A 25 0.06 -3.15 15.75
C ILE A 25 -0.26 -2.03 14.77
N LEU A 26 0.77 -1.43 14.21
CA LEU A 26 0.69 -0.55 13.07
C LEU A 26 1.41 -1.21 11.90
N LEU A 27 0.75 -1.24 10.74
CA LEU A 27 1.38 -1.71 9.51
C LEU A 27 1.93 -0.51 8.74
N TYR A 28 3.20 -0.57 8.39
CA TYR A 28 3.85 0.46 7.60
C TYR A 28 4.54 -0.15 6.38
N GLY A 29 4.39 0.49 5.24
CA GLY A 29 5.05 0.05 4.02
C GLY A 29 5.33 1.19 3.05
N VAL A 30 6.39 1.01 2.25
CA VAL A 30 6.80 1.94 1.20
C VAL A 30 6.71 1.23 -0.16
N SER A 31 6.19 1.89 -1.18
CA SER A 31 6.10 1.39 -2.55
C SER A 31 5.35 0.05 -2.62
N MET A 32 6.04 -1.03 -3.01
CA MET A 32 5.48 -2.38 -3.00
C MET A 32 5.02 -2.79 -1.59
N GLY A 33 5.75 -2.40 -0.54
CA GLY A 33 5.36 -2.61 0.85
C GLY A 33 4.06 -1.90 1.21
N ALA A 34 3.87 -0.66 0.74
CA ALA A 34 2.62 0.09 0.90
C ALA A 34 1.44 -0.63 0.25
N ALA A 35 1.58 -1.06 -1.00
CA ALA A 35 0.55 -1.84 -1.68
C ALA A 35 0.28 -3.18 -0.95
N THR A 36 1.32 -3.81 -0.39
CA THR A 36 1.20 -5.06 0.37
C THR A 36 0.36 -4.88 1.63
N VAL A 37 0.66 -3.86 2.47
CA VAL A 37 -0.11 -3.61 3.69
C VAL A 37 -1.54 -3.18 3.39
N LEU A 38 -1.78 -2.41 2.32
CA LEU A 38 -3.14 -2.08 1.86
C LEU A 38 -3.90 -3.34 1.43
N MET A 39 -3.29 -4.20 0.61
CA MET A 39 -3.92 -5.45 0.16
C MET A 39 -4.16 -6.44 1.32
N SER A 40 -3.37 -6.37 2.40
CA SER A 40 -3.57 -7.24 3.56
C SER A 40 -4.85 -6.90 4.34
N ALA A 41 -5.35 -5.66 4.24
CA ALA A 41 -6.61 -5.25 4.87
C ALA A 41 -7.81 -6.12 4.40
N ALA A 42 -7.77 -6.64 3.16
CA ALA A 42 -8.81 -7.53 2.65
C ALA A 42 -8.75 -8.97 3.22
N LEU A 43 -7.75 -9.28 4.06
CA LEU A 43 -7.59 -10.62 4.67
C LEU A 43 -8.19 -10.73 6.08
N GLY A 44 -9.01 -9.78 6.51
CA GLY A 44 -9.62 -9.80 7.84
C GLY A 44 -8.57 -9.65 8.94
N LEU A 45 -7.81 -8.57 8.93
CA LEU A 45 -6.82 -8.28 9.97
C LEU A 45 -7.48 -8.19 11.36
N PRO A 46 -6.82 -8.65 12.43
CA PRO A 46 -7.35 -8.57 13.80
C PRO A 46 -7.50 -7.12 14.27
N ASP A 47 -8.38 -6.88 15.25
CA ASP A 47 -8.60 -5.57 15.88
C ASP A 47 -7.35 -4.97 16.55
N ALA A 48 -6.36 -5.80 16.80
CA ALA A 48 -5.04 -5.38 17.27
C ALA A 48 -4.29 -4.50 16.25
N VAL A 49 -4.63 -4.59 14.95
CA VAL A 49 -4.10 -3.70 13.92
C VAL A 49 -4.86 -2.38 13.97
N LYS A 50 -4.22 -1.37 14.56
CA LYS A 50 -4.83 -0.07 14.86
C LYS A 50 -4.74 0.93 13.72
N GLY A 51 -3.84 0.72 12.76
CA GLY A 51 -3.68 1.62 11.62
C GLY A 51 -2.73 1.09 10.57
N ILE A 52 -2.86 1.64 9.37
CA ILE A 52 -1.99 1.36 8.23
C ILE A 52 -1.37 2.68 7.76
N ILE A 53 -0.06 2.68 7.49
CA ILE A 53 0.66 3.80 6.88
C ILE A 53 1.22 3.30 5.55
N ALA A 54 0.78 3.91 4.45
CA ALA A 54 1.11 3.49 3.09
C ALA A 54 1.78 4.64 2.32
N ASP A 55 3.10 4.56 2.15
CA ASP A 55 3.88 5.56 1.42
C ASP A 55 4.12 5.10 -0.03
N CYS A 56 3.72 5.92 -1.00
CA CYS A 56 3.83 5.75 -2.46
C CYS A 56 3.33 4.38 -2.99
N GLY A 57 2.20 3.87 -2.42
CA GLY A 57 1.61 2.61 -2.84
C GLY A 57 0.83 2.70 -4.15
N TYR A 58 0.86 1.64 -4.95
CA TYR A 58 0.07 1.54 -6.18
C TYR A 58 -1.31 0.88 -5.94
N THR A 59 -2.24 1.06 -6.90
CA THR A 59 -3.61 0.54 -6.81
C THR A 59 -3.70 -0.97 -7.02
N SER A 60 -2.89 -1.52 -7.93
CA SER A 60 -2.83 -2.98 -8.17
C SER A 60 -1.55 -3.37 -8.92
N PRO A 61 -1.10 -4.63 -8.81
CA PRO A 61 0.01 -5.16 -9.61
C PRO A 61 -0.22 -4.99 -11.12
N CYS A 62 -1.45 -5.22 -11.58
CA CYS A 62 -1.83 -5.05 -12.97
C CYS A 62 -1.66 -3.59 -13.45
N ALA A 63 -2.13 -2.64 -12.64
CA ALA A 63 -2.08 -1.23 -12.98
C ALA A 63 -0.64 -0.71 -13.04
N ILE A 64 0.18 -1.02 -12.04
CA ILE A 64 1.57 -0.54 -12.01
C ILE A 64 2.41 -1.12 -13.16
N ILE A 65 2.25 -2.42 -13.49
CA ILE A 65 2.97 -3.03 -14.62
C ILE A 65 2.61 -2.33 -15.92
N LYS A 66 1.31 -2.15 -16.20
CA LYS A 66 0.86 -1.45 -17.40
C LYS A 66 1.37 -0.01 -17.45
N THR A 67 1.41 0.69 -16.32
CA THR A 67 1.93 2.05 -16.21
C THR A 67 3.42 2.10 -16.53
N VAL A 68 4.21 1.19 -15.97
CA VAL A 68 5.65 1.11 -16.24
C VAL A 68 5.93 0.81 -17.71
N LEU A 69 5.21 -0.13 -18.32
CA LEU A 69 5.35 -0.45 -19.74
C LEU A 69 5.08 0.79 -20.61
N ARG A 70 3.98 1.52 -20.35
CA ARG A 70 3.65 2.76 -21.07
C ARG A 70 4.73 3.84 -20.91
N LYS A 71 5.18 4.07 -19.68
CA LYS A 71 6.22 5.07 -19.38
C LYS A 71 7.56 4.76 -20.03
N ARG A 72 7.86 3.47 -20.23
CA ARG A 72 9.05 2.99 -20.94
C ARG A 72 8.87 2.89 -22.45
N HIS A 73 7.73 3.33 -22.99
CA HIS A 73 7.36 3.21 -24.41
C HIS A 73 7.37 1.77 -24.94
N TYR A 74 7.19 0.79 -24.04
CA TYR A 74 7.02 -0.59 -24.47
C TYR A 74 5.55 -0.88 -24.84
N PRO A 75 5.28 -1.72 -25.84
CA PRO A 75 3.93 -2.15 -26.17
C PRO A 75 3.33 -2.91 -24.99
N VAL A 76 2.17 -2.43 -24.49
CA VAL A 76 1.50 -3.11 -23.38
C VAL A 76 1.11 -4.52 -23.78
N PHE A 77 0.55 -4.70 -24.99
CA PHE A 77 0.36 -6.01 -25.60
C PHE A 77 1.48 -6.22 -26.65
N PRO A 78 2.19 -7.37 -26.69
CA PRO A 78 1.96 -8.60 -25.92
C PRO A 78 2.70 -8.67 -24.56
N LEU A 79 3.54 -7.68 -24.19
CA LEU A 79 4.43 -7.81 -23.04
C LEU A 79 3.69 -8.05 -21.72
N TYR A 80 2.57 -7.37 -21.49
CA TYR A 80 1.77 -7.62 -20.30
C TYR A 80 1.25 -9.06 -20.24
N ALA A 81 0.84 -9.62 -21.37
CA ALA A 81 0.37 -11.01 -21.43
C ALA A 81 1.51 -12.00 -21.11
N LEU A 82 2.73 -11.75 -21.62
CA LEU A 82 3.91 -12.56 -21.29
C LEU A 82 4.28 -12.45 -19.80
N ILE A 83 4.27 -11.25 -19.22
CA ILE A 83 4.51 -11.04 -17.79
C ILE A 83 3.45 -11.77 -16.97
N TYR A 84 2.16 -11.67 -17.33
CA TYR A 84 1.08 -12.35 -16.64
C TYR A 84 1.26 -13.88 -16.67
N LEU A 85 1.56 -14.41 -17.85
CA LEU A 85 1.84 -15.84 -18.03
C LEU A 85 3.06 -16.29 -17.22
N GLY A 86 4.14 -15.50 -17.23
CA GLY A 86 5.32 -15.76 -16.40
C GLY A 86 4.99 -15.80 -14.91
N CYS A 87 4.19 -14.86 -14.40
CA CYS A 87 3.73 -14.87 -13.01
C CYS A 87 2.90 -16.10 -12.69
N LEU A 88 2.05 -16.54 -13.62
CA LEU A 88 1.22 -17.73 -13.45
C LEU A 88 2.05 -19.02 -13.41
N LEU A 89 2.95 -19.21 -14.41
CA LEU A 89 3.70 -20.44 -14.59
C LEU A 89 4.88 -20.59 -13.61
N PHE A 90 5.64 -19.52 -13.40
CA PHE A 90 6.85 -19.53 -12.57
C PHE A 90 6.64 -18.92 -11.20
N GLY A 91 5.76 -17.92 -11.08
CA GLY A 91 5.43 -17.27 -9.82
C GLY A 91 4.40 -18.02 -8.99
N GLY A 92 3.56 -18.85 -9.64
CA GLY A 92 2.46 -19.57 -8.99
C GLY A 92 1.40 -18.62 -8.41
N PHE A 93 1.15 -17.47 -9.08
CA PHE A 93 0.09 -16.53 -8.70
C PHE A 93 -0.45 -15.78 -9.93
N ARG A 94 -1.68 -15.32 -9.81
CA ARG A 94 -2.33 -14.45 -10.79
C ARG A 94 -2.12 -12.99 -10.39
N LEU A 95 -1.74 -12.13 -11.34
CA LEU A 95 -1.52 -10.69 -11.10
C LEU A 95 -2.79 -9.94 -10.67
N ASP A 96 -3.96 -10.44 -11.07
CA ASP A 96 -5.28 -9.89 -10.77
C ASP A 96 -5.91 -10.46 -9.49
N SER A 97 -5.20 -11.31 -8.74
CA SER A 97 -5.73 -11.94 -7.53
C SER A 97 -5.76 -11.03 -6.30
N ALA A 98 -5.23 -9.82 -6.40
CA ALA A 98 -5.25 -8.81 -5.34
C ALA A 98 -5.10 -7.39 -5.91
N SER A 99 -5.81 -6.47 -5.29
CA SER A 99 -5.78 -5.04 -5.59
C SER A 99 -5.85 -4.25 -4.30
N ALA A 100 -4.95 -3.27 -4.12
CA ALA A 100 -5.00 -2.37 -2.98
C ALA A 100 -6.27 -1.49 -3.05
N ALA A 101 -6.62 -1.00 -4.24
CA ALA A 101 -7.81 -0.19 -4.43
C ALA A 101 -9.09 -0.96 -4.05
N GLU A 102 -9.23 -2.23 -4.47
CA GLU A 102 -10.39 -3.07 -4.07
C GLU A 102 -10.38 -3.42 -2.57
N ALA A 103 -9.19 -3.58 -1.99
CA ALA A 103 -9.07 -3.81 -0.54
C ALA A 103 -9.56 -2.59 0.25
N MET A 104 -9.33 -1.38 -0.27
CA MET A 104 -9.78 -0.15 0.37
C MET A 104 -11.30 0.01 0.39
N ASP A 105 -12.04 -0.53 -0.56
CA ASP A 105 -13.52 -0.51 -0.55
C ASP A 105 -14.12 -1.21 0.67
N LYS A 106 -13.35 -2.08 1.33
CA LYS A 106 -13.78 -2.88 2.48
C LYS A 106 -12.94 -2.61 3.74
N CYS A 107 -12.02 -1.64 3.68
CA CYS A 107 -11.11 -1.36 4.78
C CYS A 107 -11.78 -0.47 5.82
N ASP A 108 -11.95 -0.97 7.03
CA ASP A 108 -12.46 -0.22 8.18
C ASP A 108 -11.33 0.22 9.15
N ILE A 109 -10.08 -0.11 8.83
CA ILE A 109 -8.90 0.26 9.61
C ILE A 109 -8.47 1.68 9.21
N PRO A 110 -8.11 2.56 10.16
CA PRO A 110 -7.54 3.87 9.87
C PRO A 110 -6.32 3.79 8.95
N VAL A 111 -6.25 4.65 7.92
CA VAL A 111 -5.16 4.64 6.95
C VAL A 111 -4.59 6.04 6.74
N LEU A 112 -3.27 6.16 6.89
CA LEU A 112 -2.50 7.31 6.43
C LEU A 112 -1.85 6.96 5.09
N PHE A 113 -2.26 7.65 4.03
CA PHE A 113 -1.61 7.61 2.73
C PHE A 113 -0.57 8.74 2.65
N ILE A 114 0.61 8.43 2.15
CA ILE A 114 1.67 9.42 1.92
C ILE A 114 2.15 9.26 0.49
N HIS A 115 2.40 10.38 -0.23
CA HIS A 115 2.94 10.29 -1.59
C HIS A 115 3.55 11.60 -2.05
N GLY A 116 4.67 11.50 -2.74
CA GLY A 116 5.30 12.61 -3.43
C GLY A 116 4.57 12.96 -4.74
N THR A 117 4.34 14.26 -4.97
CA THR A 117 3.58 14.68 -6.18
C THR A 117 4.34 14.48 -7.48
N ASP A 118 5.68 14.43 -7.43
CA ASP A 118 6.55 14.27 -8.59
C ASP A 118 7.04 12.83 -8.76
N ASP A 119 6.34 11.86 -8.17
CA ASP A 119 6.65 10.45 -8.33
C ASP A 119 6.45 10.01 -9.79
N ARG A 120 7.58 9.79 -10.46
CA ARG A 120 7.60 9.33 -11.86
C ARG A 120 7.54 7.82 -12.03
N PHE A 121 7.64 7.06 -10.94
CA PHE A 121 7.56 5.60 -10.99
C PHE A 121 6.14 5.12 -10.67
N VAL A 122 5.63 5.40 -9.47
CA VAL A 122 4.23 5.19 -9.10
C VAL A 122 3.50 6.53 -9.17
N PRO A 123 2.57 6.75 -10.10
CA PRO A 123 1.84 8.02 -10.17
C PRO A 123 1.11 8.35 -8.87
N PHE A 124 1.17 9.61 -8.44
CA PHE A 124 0.45 10.13 -7.27
C PHE A 124 -1.05 9.78 -7.30
N ASP A 125 -1.65 9.79 -8.50
CA ASP A 125 -3.06 9.45 -8.70
C ASP A 125 -3.42 8.05 -8.18
N MET A 126 -2.47 7.11 -8.12
CA MET A 126 -2.74 5.78 -7.57
C MET A 126 -2.98 5.82 -6.04
N SER A 127 -2.22 6.62 -5.30
CA SER A 127 -2.52 6.82 -3.87
C SER A 127 -3.80 7.63 -3.66
N LEU A 128 -4.06 8.61 -4.51
CA LEU A 128 -5.31 9.37 -4.47
C LEU A 128 -6.53 8.49 -4.74
N GLU A 129 -6.42 7.53 -5.66
CA GLU A 129 -7.47 6.53 -5.91
C GLU A 129 -7.67 5.63 -4.69
N ASN A 130 -6.58 5.08 -4.12
CA ASN A 130 -6.65 4.28 -2.89
C ASN A 130 -7.31 5.05 -1.75
N TYR A 131 -6.93 6.33 -1.55
CA TYR A 131 -7.52 7.22 -0.55
C TYR A 131 -9.02 7.44 -0.79
N ARG A 132 -9.42 7.74 -2.03
CA ARG A 132 -10.85 7.97 -2.37
C ARG A 132 -11.69 6.73 -2.11
N ARG A 133 -11.18 5.55 -2.45
CA ARG A 133 -11.87 4.26 -2.28
C ARG A 133 -11.85 3.75 -0.84
N CYS A 134 -10.94 4.24 0.00
CA CYS A 134 -10.87 3.79 1.39
C CYS A 134 -12.18 4.11 2.12
N ARG A 135 -12.85 3.06 2.58
CA ARG A 135 -14.16 3.12 3.26
C ARG A 135 -14.05 3.71 4.66
N CYS A 136 -12.91 3.48 5.34
CA CYS A 136 -12.71 4.01 6.69
C CYS A 136 -12.83 5.54 6.69
N PRO A 137 -13.67 6.13 7.55
CA PRO A 137 -13.80 7.60 7.64
C PRO A 137 -12.52 8.25 8.19
N GLU A 138 -11.71 7.49 8.92
CA GLU A 138 -10.45 7.95 9.49
C GLU A 138 -9.29 7.66 8.55
N LYS A 139 -9.31 8.35 7.42
CA LYS A 139 -8.27 8.31 6.42
C LYS A 139 -7.65 9.69 6.25
N GLU A 140 -6.35 9.71 6.11
CA GLU A 140 -5.56 10.94 5.91
C GLU A 140 -4.69 10.78 4.67
N LEU A 141 -4.42 11.89 3.98
CA LEU A 141 -3.52 11.93 2.82
C LEU A 141 -2.50 13.05 3.00
N LEU A 142 -1.23 12.68 3.10
CA LEU A 142 -0.10 13.59 3.03
C LEU A 142 0.45 13.58 1.60
N SER A 143 0.19 14.65 0.86
CA SER A 143 0.86 14.91 -0.42
C SER A 143 2.10 15.76 -0.17
N VAL A 144 3.27 15.29 -0.66
CA VAL A 144 4.55 15.99 -0.49
C VAL A 144 4.97 16.60 -1.81
N PRO A 145 4.86 17.95 -1.96
CA PRO A 145 5.17 18.62 -3.22
C PRO A 145 6.62 18.40 -3.64
N GLY A 146 6.84 18.10 -4.94
CA GLY A 146 8.16 17.93 -5.52
C GLY A 146 8.89 16.64 -5.15
N ALA A 147 8.35 15.83 -4.22
CA ALA A 147 8.98 14.57 -3.85
C ALA A 147 8.82 13.50 -4.94
N GLY A 148 9.91 12.82 -5.26
CA GLY A 148 9.92 11.65 -6.14
C GLY A 148 9.53 10.36 -5.43
N HIS A 149 9.72 9.22 -6.12
CA HIS A 149 9.35 7.89 -5.60
C HIS A 149 10.09 7.53 -4.30
N GLY A 150 9.35 7.29 -3.22
CA GLY A 150 9.89 6.94 -1.91
C GLY A 150 10.68 8.05 -1.21
N MET A 151 10.59 9.29 -1.72
CA MET A 151 11.37 10.42 -1.22
C MET A 151 10.58 11.37 -0.31
N SER A 152 9.33 11.02 0.02
CA SER A 152 8.46 11.88 0.83
C SER A 152 9.10 12.29 2.17
N TYR A 153 9.71 11.34 2.86
CA TYR A 153 10.43 11.61 4.11
C TYR A 153 11.60 12.58 3.93
N MET A 154 12.39 12.42 2.85
CA MET A 154 13.58 13.23 2.63
C MET A 154 13.25 14.64 2.11
N ALA A 155 12.15 14.79 1.38
CA ALA A 155 11.74 16.06 0.81
C ALA A 155 11.16 17.02 1.87
N ASP A 156 10.44 16.49 2.86
CA ASP A 156 9.89 17.27 3.96
C ASP A 156 9.84 16.44 5.26
N THR A 157 11.02 16.21 5.83
CA THR A 157 11.17 15.42 7.06
C THR A 157 10.34 15.95 8.23
N PRO A 158 10.30 17.27 8.53
CA PRO A 158 9.50 17.77 9.65
C PRO A 158 8.01 17.48 9.49
N LYS A 159 7.44 17.76 8.30
CA LYS A 159 6.03 17.53 8.01
C LYS A 159 5.67 16.05 8.01
N TYR A 160 6.55 15.22 7.44
CA TYR A 160 6.39 13.77 7.45
C TYR A 160 6.30 13.23 8.87
N LEU A 161 7.28 13.56 9.73
CA LEU A 161 7.32 13.11 11.12
C LEU A 161 6.14 13.62 11.95
N GLU A 162 5.76 14.90 11.78
CA GLU A 162 4.59 15.48 12.42
C GLU A 162 3.33 14.69 12.08
N THR A 163 3.09 14.46 10.77
CA THR A 163 1.88 13.76 10.28
C THR A 163 1.84 12.31 10.77
N VAL A 164 2.95 11.58 10.61
CA VAL A 164 3.04 10.17 11.06
C VAL A 164 2.86 10.07 12.57
N SER A 165 3.53 10.93 13.36
CA SER A 165 3.41 10.91 14.82
C SER A 165 2.01 11.25 15.30
N SER A 166 1.35 12.22 14.67
CA SER A 166 -0.04 12.60 14.95
C SER A 166 -0.99 11.44 14.66
N PHE A 167 -0.85 10.81 13.49
CA PHE A 167 -1.66 9.64 13.12
C PHE A 167 -1.46 8.49 14.11
N ILE A 168 -0.21 8.14 14.46
CA ILE A 168 0.10 7.08 15.43
C ILE A 168 -0.56 7.37 16.78
N LYS A 169 -0.41 8.58 17.32
CA LYS A 169 -1.03 8.97 18.59
C LYS A 169 -2.55 8.82 18.54
N LYS A 170 -3.18 9.29 17.46
CA LYS A 170 -4.62 9.23 17.25
C LYS A 170 -5.16 7.80 17.25
N VAL A 171 -4.53 6.88 16.48
CA VAL A 171 -5.01 5.50 16.35
C VAL A 171 -4.64 4.62 17.55
N LEU A 172 -3.59 4.99 18.29
CA LEU A 172 -3.22 4.31 19.52
C LEU A 172 -3.95 4.84 20.77
N ALA A 173 -4.67 5.94 20.72
CA ALA A 173 -5.49 6.43 21.83
C ALA A 173 -6.82 5.69 22.00
N ARG A 174 -7.11 4.75 21.08
CA ARG A 174 -8.33 3.90 21.05
C ARG A 174 -7.96 2.51 21.56
#